data_75f89c1c8acd359192f59b8e22ee215a
#
_entry.id   75f89c1c8acd359192f59b8e22ee215a
#
_cell.length_a   1.000
_cell.length_b   1.000
_cell.length_c   1.000
_cell.angle_alpha   90.00
_cell.angle_beta   90.00
_cell.angle_gamma   90.00
#
_symmetry.space_group_name_H-M   'P 1'
#
loop_
_entity.id
_entity.type
_entity.pdbx_description
1 polymer ?
#
loop_
_entity_poly.entity_id
_entity_poly.type
_entity_poly.pdbx_seq_one_letter_code
_entity_poly.pdbx_strand_id
1 'polypeptide(L)'
;SAIPAAVISMAILRMFKDSTIWENMTVQTVASVGGAMSSIIFVLPGLVMVGWWVGFPFWPSVLICVFGGILGVTFSIPLRRALVVEANLPYPEGVAAAEVLTVGSRGAEQTESAVRENASGLWVVILGSVVSAGYALLVAGRVFAAEATRFIKLPASLGGGATGLGFSMQFALLGAGHLIGLAVGLAQLFGLILAWGVAVPILTSPDTIAWLTAHNIPSIASTVAAGAPSEELAMTVWSREVRLMGAGVIGVAAIWTLIKLAGPLIGGLASALAANRRRQGGEVLDRTEQDIPINIVAGLSVACLIGIGFILAWFAQGNPTLAGSTALLVGGGLIYVVFIGFAVAAICGYMAGLIGSSNSPVSGVGILAIV
;
A
#
# COMPACT_ATOMS: atom_id res chain seq x y z
N SER A 1 9.03 5.20 -4.59
CA SER A 1 9.90 4.48 -5.55
C SER A 1 9.69 4.92 -7.00
N ALA A 2 8.49 5.34 -7.40
CA ALA A 2 8.18 5.77 -8.77
C ALA A 2 8.91 7.06 -9.17
N ILE A 3 9.00 8.05 -8.29
CA ILE A 3 9.64 9.34 -8.56
C ILE A 3 11.15 9.19 -8.82
N PRO A 4 11.96 8.49 -7.98
CA PRO A 4 13.37 8.25 -8.30
C PRO A 4 13.58 7.54 -9.64
N ALA A 5 12.73 6.56 -9.97
CA ALA A 5 12.80 5.86 -11.25
C ALA A 5 12.52 6.80 -12.43
N ALA A 6 11.54 7.70 -12.31
CA ALA A 6 11.26 8.73 -13.31
C ALA A 6 12.47 9.65 -13.52
N VAL A 7 13.11 10.12 -12.45
CA VAL A 7 14.30 10.98 -12.53
C VAL A 7 15.46 10.26 -13.22
N ILE A 8 15.75 9.01 -12.84
CA ILE A 8 16.81 8.20 -13.45
C ILE A 8 16.51 7.94 -14.92
N SER A 9 15.26 7.56 -15.26
CA SER A 9 14.89 7.30 -16.65
C SER A 9 15.01 8.55 -17.52
N MET A 10 14.59 9.70 -17.01
CA MET A 10 14.75 10.96 -17.73
C MET A 10 16.23 11.32 -17.96
N ALA A 11 17.10 11.07 -16.97
CA ALA A 11 18.54 11.32 -17.11
C ALA A 11 19.14 10.44 -18.21
N ILE A 12 18.76 9.16 -18.29
CA ILE A 12 19.25 8.20 -19.29
C ILE A 12 18.63 8.52 -20.66
N LEU A 13 17.31 8.69 -20.74
CA LEU A 13 16.61 8.89 -22.01
C LEU A 13 16.93 10.24 -22.65
N ARG A 14 17.35 11.24 -21.88
CA ARG A 14 17.88 12.52 -22.42
C ARG A 14 19.14 12.36 -23.30
N MET A 15 19.85 11.24 -23.18
CA MET A 15 20.98 10.94 -24.06
C MET A 15 20.53 10.56 -25.48
N PHE A 16 19.25 10.22 -25.65
CA PHE A 16 18.65 9.89 -26.95
C PHE A 16 17.89 11.11 -27.50
N LYS A 17 18.07 11.42 -28.79
CA LYS A 17 17.57 12.67 -29.41
C LYS A 17 16.04 12.70 -29.51
N ASP A 18 15.39 11.53 -29.63
CA ASP A 18 13.95 11.38 -29.89
C ASP A 18 13.15 10.99 -28.63
N SER A 19 13.73 11.22 -27.45
CA SER A 19 13.07 10.89 -26.18
C SER A 19 11.78 11.66 -25.98
N THR A 20 10.69 10.95 -25.68
CA THR A 20 9.36 11.49 -25.46
C THR A 20 8.94 11.38 -24.00
N ILE A 21 7.98 12.22 -23.57
CA ILE A 21 7.37 12.12 -22.25
C ILE A 21 6.68 10.76 -22.02
N TRP A 22 6.14 10.16 -23.09
CA TRP A 22 5.46 8.86 -23.05
C TRP A 22 6.39 7.71 -22.70
N GLU A 23 7.63 7.74 -23.18
CA GLU A 23 8.67 6.76 -22.81
C GLU A 23 9.02 6.85 -21.34
N ASN A 24 9.24 8.07 -20.83
CA ASN A 24 9.51 8.32 -19.43
C ASN A 24 8.34 7.87 -18.54
N MET A 25 7.11 8.15 -18.95
CA MET A 25 5.90 7.70 -18.26
C MET A 25 5.80 6.16 -18.24
N THR A 26 6.15 5.51 -19.35
CA THR A 26 6.16 4.04 -19.43
C THR A 26 7.17 3.44 -18.46
N VAL A 27 8.41 3.97 -18.43
CA VAL A 27 9.43 3.50 -17.48
C VAL A 27 9.01 3.72 -16.04
N GLN A 28 8.45 4.90 -15.73
CA GLN A 28 7.95 5.21 -14.40
C GLN A 28 6.82 4.24 -13.98
N THR A 29 5.91 3.91 -14.91
CA THR A 29 4.82 2.95 -14.65
C THR A 29 5.36 1.55 -14.36
N VAL A 30 6.30 1.05 -15.17
CA VAL A 30 6.94 -0.27 -14.96
C VAL A 30 7.69 -0.31 -13.63
N ALA A 31 8.42 0.75 -13.27
CA ALA A 31 9.10 0.84 -11.98
C ALA A 31 8.12 0.87 -10.80
N SER A 32 6.96 1.54 -10.97
CA SER A 32 5.90 1.57 -9.96
C SER A 32 5.28 0.18 -9.75
N VAL A 33 5.08 -0.59 -10.82
CA VAL A 33 4.63 -1.99 -10.75
C VAL A 33 5.62 -2.84 -9.95
N GLY A 34 6.92 -2.72 -10.21
CA GLY A 34 7.96 -3.42 -9.45
C GLY A 34 7.89 -3.09 -7.94
N GLY A 35 7.66 -1.81 -7.59
CA GLY A 35 7.45 -1.37 -6.23
C GLY A 35 6.18 -1.95 -5.58
N ALA A 36 5.09 -2.03 -6.33
CA ALA A 36 3.84 -2.61 -5.85
C ALA A 36 3.97 -4.14 -5.65
N MET A 37 4.62 -4.85 -6.58
CA MET A 37 4.87 -6.29 -6.46
C MET A 37 5.74 -6.63 -5.25
N SER A 38 6.63 -5.74 -4.81
CA SER A 38 7.42 -5.97 -3.59
C SER A 38 6.56 -6.11 -2.33
N SER A 39 5.32 -5.63 -2.33
CA SER A 39 4.38 -5.77 -1.21
C SER A 39 4.01 -7.21 -0.89
N ILE A 40 4.21 -8.15 -1.83
CA ILE A 40 3.97 -9.58 -1.62
C ILE A 40 4.88 -10.17 -0.52
N ILE A 41 6.01 -9.53 -0.25
CA ILE A 41 6.91 -9.89 0.87
C ILE A 41 6.23 -9.83 2.24
N PHE A 42 5.11 -9.11 2.35
CA PHE A 42 4.32 -9.05 3.59
C PHE A 42 3.34 -10.21 3.72
N VAL A 43 3.09 -10.97 2.66
CA VAL A 43 2.09 -12.05 2.61
C VAL A 43 2.74 -13.43 2.51
N LEU A 44 3.66 -13.64 1.57
CA LEU A 44 4.29 -14.95 1.35
C LEU A 44 5.02 -15.53 2.56
N PRO A 45 5.74 -14.74 3.40
CA PRO A 45 6.37 -15.27 4.60
C PRO A 45 5.37 -15.87 5.59
N GLY A 46 4.11 -15.46 5.57
CA GLY A 46 3.05 -16.06 6.37
C GLY A 46 2.89 -17.55 6.11
N LEU A 47 3.07 -18.00 4.87
CA LEU A 47 3.01 -19.43 4.52
C LEU A 47 4.16 -20.24 5.12
N VAL A 48 5.32 -19.62 5.31
CA VAL A 48 6.45 -20.23 6.01
C VAL A 48 6.21 -20.22 7.52
N MET A 49 5.65 -19.12 8.05
CA MET A 49 5.37 -18.98 9.49
C MET A 49 4.33 -19.96 10.00
N VAL A 50 3.32 -20.29 9.18
CA VAL A 50 2.32 -21.32 9.52
C VAL A 50 2.79 -22.76 9.23
N GLY A 51 4.07 -22.92 8.82
CA GLY A 51 4.68 -24.23 8.56
C GLY A 51 4.24 -24.87 7.23
N TRP A 52 3.57 -24.12 6.37
CA TRP A 52 3.13 -24.61 5.07
C TRP A 52 4.30 -24.76 4.09
N TRP A 53 5.20 -23.80 4.05
CA TRP A 53 6.41 -23.82 3.25
C TRP A 53 7.65 -23.89 4.15
N VAL A 54 8.62 -24.70 3.73
CA VAL A 54 9.94 -24.76 4.38
C VAL A 54 10.86 -23.63 3.89
N GLY A 55 10.50 -22.99 2.76
CA GLY A 55 11.21 -21.89 2.13
C GLY A 55 10.32 -21.24 1.10
N PHE A 56 10.88 -20.52 0.15
CA PHE A 56 10.12 -19.89 -0.94
C PHE A 56 10.28 -20.69 -2.24
N PRO A 57 9.33 -21.60 -2.56
CA PRO A 57 9.38 -22.34 -3.80
C PRO A 57 9.20 -21.38 -4.98
N PHE A 58 10.13 -21.39 -5.93
CA PHE A 58 10.18 -20.40 -7.01
C PHE A 58 8.90 -20.39 -7.86
N TRP A 59 8.52 -21.54 -8.44
CA TRP A 59 7.37 -21.60 -9.35
C TRP A 59 6.02 -21.25 -8.69
N PRO A 60 5.64 -21.81 -7.54
CA PRO A 60 4.43 -21.41 -6.85
C PRO A 60 4.42 -19.91 -6.51
N SER A 61 5.53 -19.37 -6.03
CA SER A 61 5.63 -17.93 -5.74
C SER A 61 5.42 -17.06 -6.98
N VAL A 62 6.07 -17.41 -8.10
CA VAL A 62 5.90 -16.71 -9.38
C VAL A 62 4.47 -16.78 -9.87
N LEU A 63 3.85 -17.97 -9.85
CA LEU A 63 2.47 -18.14 -10.31
C LEU A 63 1.46 -17.36 -9.48
N ILE A 64 1.63 -17.34 -8.15
CA ILE A 64 0.79 -16.51 -7.25
C ILE A 64 0.95 -15.03 -7.60
N CYS A 65 2.18 -14.55 -7.79
CA CYS A 65 2.45 -13.16 -8.17
C CYS A 65 1.83 -12.81 -9.53
N VAL A 66 2.00 -13.66 -10.52
CA VAL A 66 1.52 -13.42 -11.89
C VAL A 66 -0.01 -13.39 -11.92
N PHE A 67 -0.68 -14.43 -11.44
CA PHE A 67 -2.14 -14.49 -11.46
C PHE A 67 -2.77 -13.44 -10.56
N GLY A 68 -2.24 -13.22 -9.36
CA GLY A 68 -2.72 -12.20 -8.44
C GLY A 68 -2.51 -10.80 -8.99
N GLY A 69 -1.34 -10.51 -9.57
CA GLY A 69 -1.03 -9.23 -10.17
C GLY A 69 -1.92 -8.91 -11.37
N ILE A 70 -2.08 -9.86 -12.30
CA ILE A 70 -2.94 -9.68 -13.47
C ILE A 70 -4.41 -9.52 -13.04
N LEU A 71 -4.89 -10.33 -12.09
CA LEU A 71 -6.26 -10.24 -11.59
C LEU A 71 -6.51 -8.88 -10.90
N GLY A 72 -5.55 -8.39 -10.12
CA GLY A 72 -5.64 -7.07 -9.50
C GLY A 72 -5.75 -5.95 -10.52
N VAL A 73 -4.96 -6.00 -11.61
CA VAL A 73 -5.06 -5.04 -12.71
C VAL A 73 -6.41 -5.16 -13.41
N THR A 74 -6.90 -6.36 -13.71
CA THR A 74 -8.19 -6.54 -14.39
C THR A 74 -9.36 -6.03 -13.54
N PHE A 75 -9.29 -6.11 -12.22
CA PHE A 75 -10.27 -5.53 -11.31
C PHE A 75 -10.17 -4.00 -11.24
N SER A 76 -8.98 -3.43 -11.37
CA SER A 76 -8.79 -1.98 -11.32
C SER A 76 -9.26 -1.26 -12.59
N ILE A 77 -9.27 -1.91 -13.75
CA ILE A 77 -9.70 -1.30 -15.03
C ILE A 77 -11.13 -0.75 -14.95
N PRO A 78 -12.16 -1.52 -14.56
CA PRO A 78 -13.52 -0.98 -14.43
C PRO A 78 -13.64 0.05 -13.30
N LEU A 79 -12.79 -0.05 -12.27
CA LEU A 79 -12.76 0.90 -11.16
C LEU A 79 -12.13 2.24 -11.52
N ARG A 80 -11.30 2.29 -12.58
CA ARG A 80 -10.61 3.51 -13.03
C ARG A 80 -11.60 4.66 -13.27
N ARG A 81 -12.70 4.41 -13.94
CA ARG A 81 -13.70 5.44 -14.20
C ARG A 81 -14.27 6.03 -12.92
N ALA A 82 -14.70 5.17 -12.00
CA ALA A 82 -15.25 5.59 -10.73
C ALA A 82 -14.24 6.34 -9.86
N LEU A 83 -12.99 5.86 -9.78
CA LEU A 83 -12.00 6.36 -8.83
C LEU A 83 -11.12 7.48 -9.39
N VAL A 84 -10.86 7.50 -10.71
CA VAL A 84 -9.93 8.46 -11.31
C VAL A 84 -10.67 9.55 -12.06
N VAL A 85 -11.75 9.20 -12.79
CA VAL A 85 -12.47 10.17 -13.66
C VAL A 85 -13.60 10.87 -12.91
N GLU A 86 -14.42 10.10 -12.17
CA GLU A 86 -15.64 10.62 -11.53
C GLU A 86 -15.40 11.07 -10.08
N ALA A 87 -14.47 10.42 -9.34
CA ALA A 87 -14.13 10.81 -7.99
C ALA A 87 -13.11 11.95 -7.99
N ASN A 88 -13.39 13.03 -7.25
CA ASN A 88 -12.45 14.14 -7.05
C ASN A 88 -11.37 13.78 -6.02
N LEU A 89 -10.55 12.76 -6.31
CA LEU A 89 -9.45 12.35 -5.44
C LEU A 89 -8.18 13.13 -5.80
N PRO A 90 -7.37 13.53 -4.79
CA PRO A 90 -6.21 14.40 -5.00
C PRO A 90 -5.02 13.75 -5.71
N TYR A 91 -4.86 12.44 -5.66
CA TYR A 91 -3.75 11.68 -6.25
C TYR A 91 -2.35 12.31 -6.02
N PRO A 92 -1.92 12.57 -4.77
CA PRO A 92 -0.76 13.39 -4.48
C PRO A 92 0.54 12.85 -5.10
N GLU A 93 0.76 11.53 -5.08
CA GLU A 93 1.93 10.91 -5.74
C GLU A 93 1.86 11.01 -7.26
N GLY A 94 0.66 10.84 -7.83
CA GLY A 94 0.46 10.94 -9.28
C GLY A 94 0.72 12.35 -9.79
N VAL A 95 0.24 13.37 -9.08
CA VAL A 95 0.49 14.78 -9.38
C VAL A 95 1.98 15.08 -9.27
N ALA A 96 2.65 14.67 -8.18
CA ALA A 96 4.08 14.88 -8.02
C ALA A 96 4.91 14.18 -9.12
N ALA A 97 4.52 12.97 -9.52
CA ALA A 97 5.19 12.27 -10.61
C ALA A 97 4.97 12.96 -11.96
N ALA A 98 3.77 13.48 -12.22
CA ALA A 98 3.47 14.23 -13.43
C ALA A 98 4.28 15.53 -13.51
N GLU A 99 4.39 16.27 -12.41
CA GLU A 99 5.23 17.48 -12.33
C GLU A 99 6.70 17.16 -12.63
N VAL A 100 7.25 16.10 -12.03
CA VAL A 100 8.62 15.67 -12.29
C VAL A 100 8.83 15.29 -13.76
N LEU A 101 7.87 14.59 -14.38
CA LEU A 101 7.94 14.20 -15.79
C LEU A 101 7.85 15.44 -16.70
N THR A 102 6.97 16.39 -16.38
CA THR A 102 6.76 17.62 -17.16
C THR A 102 8.01 18.50 -17.12
N VAL A 103 8.57 18.72 -15.93
CA VAL A 103 9.81 19.48 -15.74
C VAL A 103 11.00 18.79 -16.42
N GLY A 104 11.05 17.46 -16.41
CA GLY A 104 12.13 16.68 -17.02
C GLY A 104 12.02 16.49 -18.53
N SER A 105 10.84 16.63 -19.13
CA SER A 105 10.66 16.47 -20.58
C SER A 105 11.15 17.68 -21.35
N ARG A 106 11.74 17.46 -22.55
CA ARG A 106 12.03 18.54 -23.50
C ARG A 106 10.72 18.90 -24.21
N GLY A 107 10.04 19.95 -23.77
CA GLY A 107 8.90 20.48 -24.51
C GLY A 107 9.35 21.13 -25.82
N ALA A 108 8.78 20.70 -26.95
CA ALA A 108 9.10 21.19 -28.28
C ALA A 108 8.64 22.66 -28.53
N GLU A 109 7.75 23.20 -27.67
CA GLU A 109 7.17 24.56 -27.83
C GLU A 109 7.09 25.26 -26.47
N GLN A 110 8.22 25.63 -25.88
CA GLN A 110 8.18 26.36 -24.62
C GLN A 110 8.58 27.82 -24.80
N THR A 111 7.73 28.71 -24.28
CA THR A 111 8.06 30.15 -24.10
C THR A 111 9.28 30.25 -23.19
N GLU A 112 10.12 31.30 -23.35
CA GLU A 112 11.33 31.49 -22.52
C GLU A 112 11.08 31.44 -21.00
N SER A 113 9.91 31.87 -20.54
CA SER A 113 9.46 31.72 -19.14
C SER A 113 9.33 30.29 -18.70
N ALA A 114 8.74 29.44 -19.53
CA ALA A 114 8.55 28.00 -19.24
C ALA A 114 9.88 27.23 -19.21
N VAL A 115 10.84 27.61 -20.07
CA VAL A 115 12.21 27.03 -20.06
C VAL A 115 12.93 27.37 -18.75
N ARG A 116 12.76 28.59 -18.25
CA ARG A 116 13.37 29.04 -16.99
C ARG A 116 12.76 28.39 -15.78
N GLU A 117 11.45 28.21 -15.77
CA GLU A 117 10.70 27.51 -14.71
C GLU A 117 11.04 26.03 -14.65
N ASN A 118 11.13 25.37 -15.80
CA ASN A 118 11.56 23.97 -15.90
C ASN A 118 13.03 23.77 -15.49
N ALA A 119 13.93 24.72 -15.81
CA ALA A 119 15.32 24.64 -15.37
C ALA A 119 15.43 24.77 -13.85
N SER A 120 14.65 25.66 -13.22
CA SER A 120 14.62 25.80 -11.77
C SER A 120 14.03 24.57 -11.10
N GLY A 121 12.95 23.99 -11.63
CA GLY A 121 12.36 22.74 -11.15
C GLY A 121 13.33 21.55 -11.22
N LEU A 122 14.04 21.39 -12.33
CA LEU A 122 15.06 20.36 -12.45
C LEU A 122 16.18 20.52 -11.42
N TRP A 123 16.63 21.74 -11.16
CA TRP A 123 17.63 22.03 -10.13
C TRP A 123 17.14 21.64 -8.74
N VAL A 124 15.89 21.91 -8.41
CA VAL A 124 15.28 21.50 -7.12
C VAL A 124 15.26 20.00 -6.98
N VAL A 125 14.89 19.27 -8.05
CA VAL A 125 14.89 17.78 -8.03
C VAL A 125 16.30 17.22 -7.85
N ILE A 126 17.29 17.75 -8.58
CA ILE A 126 18.69 17.32 -8.47
C ILE A 126 19.23 17.63 -7.07
N LEU A 127 19.02 18.84 -6.58
CA LEU A 127 19.49 19.27 -5.26
C LEU A 127 18.85 18.42 -4.16
N GLY A 128 17.54 18.20 -4.21
CA GLY A 128 16.83 17.34 -3.28
C GLY A 128 17.35 15.90 -3.29
N SER A 129 17.63 15.37 -4.48
CA SER A 129 18.21 14.01 -4.63
C SER A 129 19.62 13.94 -4.05
N VAL A 130 20.48 14.91 -4.32
CA VAL A 130 21.86 14.97 -3.79
C VAL A 130 21.86 15.11 -2.28
N VAL A 131 21.02 15.99 -1.72
CA VAL A 131 20.90 16.20 -0.27
C VAL A 131 20.39 14.93 0.41
N SER A 132 19.35 14.29 -0.16
CA SER A 132 18.80 13.05 0.37
C SER A 132 19.80 11.89 0.31
N ALA A 133 20.52 11.74 -0.81
CA ALA A 133 21.57 10.74 -0.96
C ALA A 133 22.75 11.01 0.00
N GLY A 134 23.18 12.26 0.13
CA GLY A 134 24.24 12.67 1.07
C GLY A 134 23.86 12.33 2.52
N TYR A 135 22.62 12.64 2.93
CA TYR A 135 22.11 12.26 4.23
C TYR A 135 22.06 10.75 4.42
N ALA A 136 21.60 10.00 3.44
CA ALA A 136 21.57 8.54 3.50
C ALA A 136 22.97 7.93 3.66
N LEU A 137 23.99 8.50 3.01
CA LEU A 137 25.38 8.10 3.18
C LEU A 137 25.90 8.40 4.59
N LEU A 138 25.56 9.54 5.18
CA LEU A 138 25.92 9.89 6.55
C LEU A 138 25.27 8.97 7.58
N VAL A 139 24.01 8.58 7.36
CA VAL A 139 23.32 7.58 8.17
C VAL A 139 23.95 6.19 8.01
N ALA A 140 24.25 5.78 6.77
CA ALA A 140 24.92 4.50 6.50
C ALA A 140 26.33 4.46 7.12
N GLY A 141 27.04 5.60 7.11
CA GLY A 141 28.32 5.78 7.77
C GLY A 141 28.23 5.91 9.31
N ARG A 142 27.01 5.82 9.90
CA ARG A 142 26.76 6.00 11.34
C ARG A 142 27.20 7.36 11.93
N VAL A 143 27.30 8.37 11.09
CA VAL A 143 27.57 9.76 11.54
C VAL A 143 26.32 10.36 12.19
N PHE A 144 25.14 10.05 11.61
CA PHE A 144 23.84 10.41 12.17
C PHE A 144 23.01 9.15 12.43
N ALA A 145 22.18 9.19 13.46
CA ALA A 145 21.19 8.16 13.70
C ALA A 145 20.03 8.30 12.71
N ALA A 146 19.57 7.18 12.14
CA ALA A 146 18.38 7.16 11.28
C ALA A 146 17.11 7.50 12.06
N GLU A 147 17.09 7.11 13.34
CA GLU A 147 15.97 7.28 14.26
C GLU A 147 16.50 7.69 15.63
N ALA A 148 15.79 8.60 16.28
CA ALA A 148 16.00 8.94 17.68
C ALA A 148 14.79 8.43 18.47
N THR A 149 14.97 7.33 19.23
CA THR A 149 13.91 6.72 20.04
C THR A 149 14.23 6.86 21.52
N ARG A 150 13.21 7.12 22.31
CA ARG A 150 13.32 7.15 23.77
C ARG A 150 12.09 6.51 24.40
N PHE A 151 12.33 5.47 25.19
CA PHE A 151 11.30 4.81 25.98
C PHE A 151 11.37 5.29 27.43
N ILE A 152 10.20 5.53 28.01
CA ILE A 152 10.08 6.03 29.37
C ILE A 152 9.04 5.21 30.14
N LYS A 153 9.30 5.00 31.42
CA LYS A 153 8.32 4.50 32.37
C LYS A 153 7.59 5.70 32.97
N LEU A 154 6.28 5.69 32.89
CA LEU A 154 5.47 6.75 33.47
C LEU A 154 5.51 6.68 35.00
N PRO A 155 5.45 7.83 35.70
CA PRO A 155 5.33 7.86 37.14
C PRO A 155 4.00 7.23 37.61
N ALA A 156 3.97 6.75 38.84
CA ALA A 156 2.75 6.12 39.42
C ALA A 156 1.53 7.04 39.39
N SER A 157 1.71 8.37 39.45
CA SER A 157 0.65 9.35 39.30
C SER A 157 -0.01 9.34 37.93
N LEU A 158 0.64 8.81 36.91
CA LEU A 158 0.14 8.64 35.53
C LEU A 158 -0.07 7.16 35.18
N GLY A 159 -0.29 6.30 36.19
CA GLY A 159 -0.60 4.89 36.00
C GLY A 159 0.60 3.96 35.93
N GLY A 160 1.86 4.45 36.04
CA GLY A 160 3.05 3.60 36.11
C GLY A 160 3.38 2.75 34.87
N GLY A 161 2.66 2.95 33.78
CA GLY A 161 2.84 2.23 32.51
C GLY A 161 4.10 2.66 31.75
N ALA A 162 4.34 2.07 30.60
CA ALA A 162 5.45 2.40 29.72
C ALA A 162 4.95 3.08 28.43
N THR A 163 5.76 3.96 27.87
CA THR A 163 5.52 4.57 26.56
C THR A 163 6.83 4.88 25.87
N GLY A 164 6.76 5.22 24.59
CA GLY A 164 7.93 5.60 23.81
C GLY A 164 7.63 6.75 22.86
N LEU A 165 8.64 7.54 22.55
CA LEU A 165 8.60 8.56 21.53
C LEU A 165 9.79 8.33 20.59
N GLY A 166 9.53 8.31 19.29
CA GLY A 166 10.55 8.15 18.26
C GLY A 166 10.38 9.18 17.16
N PHE A 167 11.49 9.70 16.67
CA PHE A 167 11.54 10.56 15.49
C PHE A 167 12.44 9.91 14.46
N SER A 168 11.90 9.73 13.25
CA SER A 168 12.70 9.37 12.07
C SER A 168 13.05 10.63 11.30
N MET A 169 14.33 10.79 11.00
CA MET A 169 14.86 11.98 10.31
C MET A 169 15.02 11.78 8.80
N GLN A 170 14.34 10.81 8.23
CA GLN A 170 14.41 10.50 6.80
C GLN A 170 13.73 11.59 5.95
N PHE A 171 14.47 12.23 5.05
CA PHE A 171 13.92 13.27 4.17
C PHE A 171 12.78 12.78 3.27
N ALA A 172 12.78 11.50 2.90
CA ALA A 172 11.68 10.89 2.15
C ALA A 172 10.34 10.97 2.89
N LEU A 173 10.34 10.83 4.23
CA LEU A 173 9.14 10.94 5.06
C LEU A 173 8.65 12.40 5.15
N LEU A 174 9.57 13.37 5.18
CA LEU A 174 9.20 14.79 5.10
C LEU A 174 8.52 15.12 3.77
N GLY A 175 9.08 14.66 2.66
CA GLY A 175 8.48 14.84 1.33
C GLY A 175 7.11 14.16 1.24
N ALA A 176 6.97 12.93 1.71
CA ALA A 176 5.70 12.22 1.76
C ALA A 176 4.66 12.97 2.60
N GLY A 177 5.05 13.47 3.78
CA GLY A 177 4.16 14.24 4.65
C GLY A 177 3.66 15.54 3.99
N HIS A 178 4.53 16.22 3.25
CA HIS A 178 4.15 17.41 2.49
C HIS A 178 3.13 17.10 1.38
N LEU A 179 3.35 16.00 0.63
CA LEU A 179 2.46 15.58 -0.46
C LEU A 179 1.08 15.11 0.05
N ILE A 180 1.04 14.40 1.16
CA ILE A 180 -0.20 13.88 1.76
C ILE A 180 -1.10 15.02 2.29
N GLY A 181 -0.48 16.10 2.72
CA GLY A 181 -1.18 17.28 3.23
C GLY A 181 -1.56 17.21 4.70
N LEU A 182 -2.00 18.38 5.21
CA LEU A 182 -2.21 18.60 6.64
C LEU A 182 -3.31 17.71 7.25
N ALA A 183 -4.42 17.50 6.54
CA ALA A 183 -5.57 16.77 7.08
C ALA A 183 -5.20 15.31 7.41
N VAL A 184 -4.52 14.64 6.50
CA VAL A 184 -4.08 13.25 6.71
C VAL A 184 -2.93 13.19 7.73
N GLY A 185 -2.01 14.16 7.70
CA GLY A 185 -0.96 14.29 8.70
C GLY A 185 -1.52 14.43 10.13
N LEU A 186 -2.56 15.25 10.32
CA LEU A 186 -3.25 15.37 11.61
C LEU A 186 -3.96 14.08 12.03
N ALA A 187 -4.57 13.36 11.10
CA ALA A 187 -5.18 12.06 11.38
C ALA A 187 -4.13 11.02 11.84
N GLN A 188 -2.94 11.00 11.20
CA GLN A 188 -1.83 10.15 11.62
C GLN A 188 -1.30 10.54 13.00
N LEU A 189 -1.15 11.84 13.29
CA LEU A 189 -0.75 12.33 14.60
C LEU A 189 -1.76 11.94 15.68
N PHE A 190 -3.06 12.04 15.39
CA PHE A 190 -4.12 11.61 16.30
C PHE A 190 -4.03 10.09 16.59
N GLY A 191 -3.83 9.27 15.56
CA GLY A 191 -3.61 7.83 15.72
C GLY A 191 -2.36 7.51 16.55
N LEU A 192 -1.27 8.25 16.35
CA LEU A 192 -0.04 8.13 17.14
C LEU A 192 -0.30 8.45 18.62
N ILE A 193 -1.01 9.54 18.91
CA ILE A 193 -1.36 9.93 20.28
C ILE A 193 -2.25 8.86 20.93
N LEU A 194 -3.24 8.34 20.23
CA LEU A 194 -4.09 7.27 20.75
C LEU A 194 -3.30 5.99 21.02
N ALA A 195 -2.40 5.59 20.11
CA ALA A 195 -1.63 4.37 20.27
C ALA A 195 -0.58 4.50 21.38
N TRP A 196 0.34 5.46 21.27
CA TRP A 196 1.50 5.61 22.16
C TRP A 196 1.25 6.52 23.35
N GLY A 197 0.31 7.46 23.25
CA GLY A 197 -0.05 8.35 24.35
C GLY A 197 -1.12 7.77 25.29
N VAL A 198 -1.97 6.85 24.80
CA VAL A 198 -3.10 6.33 25.56
C VAL A 198 -3.07 4.80 25.69
N ALA A 199 -3.12 4.06 24.57
CA ALA A 199 -3.31 2.62 24.59
C ALA A 199 -2.12 1.88 25.20
N VAL A 200 -0.88 2.15 24.74
CA VAL A 200 0.32 1.51 25.29
C VAL A 200 0.49 1.83 26.78
N PRO A 201 0.40 3.09 27.26
CA PRO A 201 0.46 3.39 28.69
C PRO A 201 -0.59 2.67 29.52
N ILE A 202 -1.82 2.61 29.09
CA ILE A 202 -2.90 1.94 29.82
C ILE A 202 -2.66 0.43 29.90
N LEU A 203 -2.38 -0.21 28.76
CA LEU A 203 -2.19 -1.66 28.69
C LEU A 203 -0.91 -2.14 29.41
N THR A 204 0.07 -1.27 29.58
CA THR A 204 1.31 -1.56 30.32
C THR A 204 1.24 -1.14 31.79
N SER A 205 0.15 -0.51 32.25
CA SER A 205 0.02 -0.08 33.64
C SER A 205 -0.15 -1.30 34.56
N PRO A 206 0.50 -1.31 35.75
CA PRO A 206 0.35 -2.39 36.72
C PRO A 206 -1.10 -2.65 37.14
N ASP A 207 -1.89 -1.58 37.31
CA ASP A 207 -3.31 -1.68 37.72
C ASP A 207 -4.15 -2.37 36.65
N THR A 208 -3.93 -2.01 35.36
CA THR A 208 -4.63 -2.67 34.26
C THR A 208 -4.24 -4.13 34.13
N ILE A 209 -2.96 -4.45 34.25
CA ILE A 209 -2.46 -5.84 34.23
C ILE A 209 -3.08 -6.65 35.34
N ALA A 210 -3.13 -6.11 36.57
CA ALA A 210 -3.74 -6.77 37.73
C ALA A 210 -5.25 -6.99 37.51
N TRP A 211 -5.96 -5.98 36.97
CA TRP A 211 -7.38 -6.07 36.67
C TRP A 211 -7.69 -7.14 35.60
N LEU A 212 -6.93 -7.14 34.50
CA LEU A 212 -7.09 -8.14 33.42
C LEU A 212 -6.83 -9.56 33.95
N THR A 213 -5.78 -9.73 34.77
CA THR A 213 -5.44 -11.02 35.37
C THR A 213 -6.55 -11.49 36.32
N ALA A 214 -7.10 -10.60 37.15
CA ALA A 214 -8.20 -10.93 38.07
C ALA A 214 -9.49 -11.37 37.34
N HIS A 215 -9.70 -10.90 36.11
CA HIS A 215 -10.86 -11.26 35.28
C HIS A 215 -10.57 -12.37 34.26
N ASN A 216 -9.42 -13.06 34.38
CA ASN A 216 -8.97 -14.10 33.42
C ASN A 216 -8.93 -13.63 31.96
N ILE A 217 -8.69 -12.34 31.72
CA ILE A 217 -8.50 -11.79 30.38
C ILE A 217 -7.01 -11.87 30.06
N PRO A 218 -6.61 -12.60 28.98
CA PRO A 218 -5.20 -12.70 28.63
C PRO A 218 -4.63 -11.33 28.25
N SER A 219 -3.53 -10.95 28.87
CA SER A 219 -2.80 -9.72 28.59
C SER A 219 -1.37 -10.07 28.18
N ILE A 220 -0.91 -9.53 27.06
CA ILE A 220 0.46 -9.71 26.60
C ILE A 220 1.46 -9.07 27.58
N ALA A 221 1.08 -7.96 28.20
CA ALA A 221 1.92 -7.31 29.20
C ALA A 221 2.28 -8.23 30.39
N SER A 222 1.37 -9.15 30.75
CA SER A 222 1.62 -10.13 31.83
C SER A 222 2.63 -11.21 31.45
N THR A 223 2.91 -11.40 30.15
CA THR A 223 3.89 -12.38 29.65
C THR A 223 5.32 -11.83 29.61
N VAL A 224 5.49 -10.52 29.79
CA VAL A 224 6.80 -9.88 29.84
C VAL A 224 7.39 -10.06 31.24
N ALA A 225 8.68 -10.38 31.29
CA ALA A 225 9.35 -10.65 32.55
C ALA A 225 9.22 -9.47 33.53
N ALA A 226 8.97 -9.76 34.80
CA ALA A 226 8.92 -8.74 35.83
C ALA A 226 10.29 -8.05 35.94
N GLY A 227 10.31 -6.73 35.77
CA GLY A 227 11.54 -5.95 35.75
C GLY A 227 12.18 -5.75 34.37
N ALA A 228 11.52 -6.20 33.28
CA ALA A 228 11.99 -5.93 31.94
C ALA A 228 12.08 -4.42 31.65
N PRO A 229 12.96 -4.00 30.73
CA PRO A 229 13.06 -2.60 30.31
C PRO A 229 11.73 -2.08 29.79
N SER A 230 11.45 -0.78 29.98
CA SER A 230 10.24 -0.14 29.49
C SER A 230 10.10 -0.22 27.97
N GLU A 231 11.21 -0.31 27.25
CA GLU A 231 11.25 -0.54 25.81
C GLU A 231 10.66 -1.89 25.43
N GLU A 232 11.10 -2.96 26.05
CA GLU A 232 10.64 -4.33 25.77
C GLU A 232 9.14 -4.46 26.06
N LEU A 233 8.70 -3.95 27.21
CA LEU A 233 7.28 -3.97 27.58
C LEU A 233 6.42 -3.17 26.60
N ALA A 234 6.80 -1.93 26.30
CA ALA A 234 6.05 -1.06 25.42
C ALA A 234 5.99 -1.61 23.98
N MET A 235 7.12 -2.10 23.44
CA MET A 235 7.20 -2.65 22.09
C MET A 235 6.44 -3.96 21.96
N THR A 236 6.47 -4.82 22.98
CA THR A 236 5.73 -6.10 22.96
C THR A 236 4.22 -5.86 22.95
N VAL A 237 3.72 -4.99 23.84
CA VAL A 237 2.30 -4.62 23.88
C VAL A 237 1.88 -3.90 22.61
N TRP A 238 2.70 -2.96 22.11
CA TRP A 238 2.40 -2.29 20.85
C TRP A 238 2.29 -3.27 19.68
N SER A 239 3.26 -4.16 19.52
CA SER A 239 3.33 -5.06 18.35
C SER A 239 2.24 -6.12 18.35
N ARG A 240 1.82 -6.62 19.52
CA ARG A 240 0.91 -7.75 19.64
C ARG A 240 -0.54 -7.38 19.99
N GLU A 241 -0.78 -6.22 20.59
CA GLU A 241 -2.12 -5.76 20.97
C GLU A 241 -2.51 -4.48 20.22
N VAL A 242 -1.82 -3.37 20.45
CA VAL A 242 -2.21 -2.04 19.93
C VAL A 242 -2.18 -2.00 18.39
N ARG A 243 -1.18 -2.64 17.77
CA ARG A 243 -1.10 -2.75 16.32
C ARG A 243 -2.28 -3.55 15.74
N LEU A 244 -2.75 -4.58 16.42
CA LEU A 244 -3.93 -5.35 15.99
C LEU A 244 -5.22 -4.55 16.16
N MET A 245 -5.33 -3.73 17.23
CA MET A 245 -6.44 -2.77 17.36
C MET A 245 -6.46 -1.80 16.17
N GLY A 246 -5.29 -1.28 15.77
CA GLY A 246 -5.16 -0.45 14.58
C GLY A 246 -5.59 -1.16 13.29
N ALA A 247 -5.25 -2.45 13.14
CA ALA A 247 -5.73 -3.26 12.03
C ALA A 247 -7.26 -3.39 12.02
N GLY A 248 -7.88 -3.58 13.19
CA GLY A 248 -9.34 -3.58 13.34
C GLY A 248 -9.99 -2.26 12.92
N VAL A 249 -9.38 -1.12 13.30
CA VAL A 249 -9.85 0.21 12.87
C VAL A 249 -9.78 0.35 11.35
N ILE A 250 -8.68 -0.10 10.72
CA ILE A 250 -8.57 -0.13 9.25
C ILE A 250 -9.68 -0.98 8.65
N GLY A 251 -10.00 -2.13 9.28
CA GLY A 251 -11.07 -3.02 8.86
C GLY A 251 -12.43 -2.36 8.80
N VAL A 252 -12.81 -1.76 9.89
CA VAL A 252 -14.08 -1.04 9.99
C VAL A 252 -14.13 0.12 8.99
N ALA A 253 -13.03 0.89 8.88
CA ALA A 253 -12.93 1.99 7.94
C ALA A 253 -13.01 1.51 6.47
N ALA A 254 -12.40 0.37 6.15
CA ALA A 254 -12.45 -0.21 4.83
C ALA A 254 -13.86 -0.68 4.44
N ILE A 255 -14.56 -1.38 5.35
CA ILE A 255 -15.97 -1.79 5.14
C ILE A 255 -16.84 -0.55 4.95
N TRP A 256 -16.69 0.46 5.80
CA TRP A 256 -17.44 1.71 5.70
C TRP A 256 -17.19 2.43 4.36
N THR A 257 -15.93 2.46 3.92
CA THR A 257 -15.54 3.03 2.64
C THR A 257 -16.16 2.29 1.47
N LEU A 258 -16.16 0.95 1.49
CA LEU A 258 -16.83 0.14 0.48
C LEU A 258 -18.32 0.42 0.40
N ILE A 259 -18.99 0.52 1.53
CA ILE A 259 -20.44 0.85 1.58
C ILE A 259 -20.69 2.23 0.96
N LYS A 260 -19.88 3.23 1.30
CA LYS A 260 -19.99 4.57 0.72
C LYS A 260 -19.65 4.63 -0.76
N LEU A 261 -18.69 3.85 -1.21
CA LEU A 261 -18.27 3.80 -2.61
C LEU A 261 -19.14 2.88 -3.47
N ALA A 262 -20.01 2.06 -2.89
CA ALA A 262 -20.83 1.11 -3.64
C ALA A 262 -21.65 1.80 -4.76
N GLY A 263 -22.25 2.96 -4.48
CA GLY A 263 -22.97 3.75 -5.48
C GLY A 263 -22.07 4.22 -6.63
N PRO A 264 -21.02 5.01 -6.37
CA PRO A 264 -20.04 5.41 -7.39
C PRO A 264 -19.41 4.23 -8.15
N LEU A 265 -19.09 3.13 -7.47
CA LEU A 265 -18.51 1.94 -8.11
C LEU A 265 -19.49 1.28 -9.09
N ILE A 266 -20.76 1.12 -8.71
CA ILE A 266 -21.79 0.58 -9.58
C ILE A 266 -22.04 1.55 -10.76
N GLY A 267 -22.08 2.86 -10.50
CA GLY A 267 -22.19 3.90 -11.53
C GLY A 267 -21.01 3.86 -12.51
N GLY A 268 -19.79 3.79 -12.01
CA GLY A 268 -18.58 3.69 -12.83
C GLY A 268 -18.52 2.40 -13.66
N LEU A 269 -18.94 1.26 -13.10
CA LEU A 269 -19.06 0.01 -13.85
C LEU A 269 -20.13 0.11 -14.95
N ALA A 270 -21.27 0.72 -14.66
CA ALA A 270 -22.32 0.97 -15.65
C ALA A 270 -21.84 1.90 -16.77
N SER A 271 -21.09 2.97 -16.41
CA SER A 271 -20.48 3.90 -17.37
C SER A 271 -19.44 3.21 -18.25
N ALA A 272 -18.61 2.33 -17.67
CA ALA A 272 -17.62 1.53 -18.42
C ALA A 272 -18.31 0.58 -19.43
N LEU A 273 -19.39 -0.08 -19.02
CA LEU A 273 -20.21 -0.92 -19.91
C LEU A 273 -20.88 -0.12 -21.01
N ALA A 274 -21.42 1.07 -20.71
CA ALA A 274 -22.02 1.97 -21.66
C ALA A 274 -20.99 2.49 -22.68
N ALA A 275 -19.79 2.89 -22.24
CA ALA A 275 -18.70 3.29 -23.11
C ALA A 275 -18.25 2.16 -24.07
N ASN A 276 -18.19 0.92 -23.57
CA ASN A 276 -17.89 -0.23 -24.42
C ASN A 276 -18.97 -0.47 -25.50
N ARG A 277 -20.25 -0.28 -25.16
CA ARG A 277 -21.37 -0.36 -26.14
C ARG A 277 -21.29 0.75 -27.19
N ARG A 278 -20.98 2.00 -26.79
CA ARG A 278 -20.80 3.13 -27.72
C ARG A 278 -19.67 2.86 -28.70
N ARG A 279 -18.54 2.33 -28.21
CA ARG A 279 -17.41 1.93 -29.04
C ARG A 279 -17.79 0.85 -30.06
N GLN A 280 -18.59 -0.13 -29.67
CA GLN A 280 -19.13 -1.15 -30.60
C GLN A 280 -20.09 -0.56 -31.61
N GLY A 281 -20.76 0.56 -31.31
CA GLY A 281 -21.60 1.35 -32.21
C GLY A 281 -20.84 2.27 -33.17
N GLY A 282 -19.49 2.28 -33.15
CA GLY A 282 -18.65 3.06 -34.06
C GLY A 282 -18.36 4.50 -33.60
N GLU A 283 -18.71 4.89 -32.38
CA GLU A 283 -18.41 6.21 -31.85
C GLU A 283 -16.90 6.31 -31.53
N VAL A 284 -16.24 7.35 -32.04
CA VAL A 284 -14.82 7.61 -31.80
C VAL A 284 -14.69 8.33 -30.46
N LEU A 285 -14.23 7.60 -29.46
CA LEU A 285 -13.89 8.17 -28.15
C LEU A 285 -12.46 8.71 -28.16
N ASP A 286 -12.21 9.76 -27.39
CA ASP A 286 -10.86 10.27 -27.15
C ASP A 286 -9.95 9.16 -26.62
N ARG A 287 -8.66 9.20 -26.97
CA ARG A 287 -7.68 8.16 -26.60
C ARG A 287 -7.61 7.96 -25.09
N THR A 288 -7.78 9.01 -24.31
CA THR A 288 -7.81 9.00 -22.84
C THR A 288 -9.05 8.33 -22.24
N GLU A 289 -10.13 8.26 -23.04
CA GLU A 289 -11.39 7.62 -22.66
C GLU A 289 -11.49 6.15 -23.10
N GLN A 290 -10.49 5.66 -23.85
CA GLN A 290 -10.46 4.30 -24.37
C GLN A 290 -9.84 3.35 -23.34
N ASP A 291 -10.68 2.67 -22.56
CA ASP A 291 -10.27 1.56 -21.73
C ASP A 291 -10.07 0.27 -22.53
N ILE A 292 -9.36 -0.70 -21.94
CA ILE A 292 -9.25 -2.05 -22.51
C ILE A 292 -10.67 -2.64 -22.64
N PRO A 293 -11.01 -3.27 -23.78
CA PRO A 293 -12.32 -3.86 -23.98
C PRO A 293 -12.72 -4.82 -22.88
N ILE A 294 -13.93 -4.67 -22.36
CA ILE A 294 -14.42 -5.47 -21.22
C ILE A 294 -14.33 -6.98 -21.46
N ASN A 295 -14.46 -7.41 -22.73
CA ASN A 295 -14.35 -8.81 -23.11
C ASN A 295 -12.93 -9.35 -22.88
N ILE A 296 -11.90 -8.54 -23.14
CA ILE A 296 -10.50 -8.91 -22.89
C ILE A 296 -10.25 -8.95 -21.37
N VAL A 297 -10.77 -7.95 -20.65
CA VAL A 297 -10.68 -7.91 -19.17
C VAL A 297 -11.33 -9.14 -18.56
N ALA A 298 -12.54 -9.47 -18.97
CA ALA A 298 -13.28 -10.64 -18.50
C ALA A 298 -12.56 -11.95 -18.86
N GLY A 299 -12.09 -12.09 -20.11
CA GLY A 299 -11.36 -13.28 -20.55
C GLY A 299 -10.07 -13.49 -19.77
N LEU A 300 -9.31 -12.41 -19.52
CA LEU A 300 -8.07 -12.46 -18.75
C LEU A 300 -8.34 -12.77 -17.26
N SER A 301 -9.40 -12.20 -16.68
CA SER A 301 -9.82 -12.51 -15.30
C SER A 301 -10.19 -13.99 -15.16
N VAL A 302 -10.96 -14.55 -16.11
CA VAL A 302 -11.34 -15.98 -16.11
C VAL A 302 -10.09 -16.86 -16.25
N ALA A 303 -9.15 -16.52 -17.13
CA ALA A 303 -7.90 -17.25 -17.29
C ALA A 303 -7.07 -17.25 -15.98
N CYS A 304 -6.99 -16.11 -15.30
CA CYS A 304 -6.32 -16.02 -13.99
C CYS A 304 -7.04 -16.85 -12.92
N LEU A 305 -8.37 -16.81 -12.88
CA LEU A 305 -9.15 -17.61 -11.93
C LEU A 305 -8.97 -19.12 -12.17
N ILE A 306 -8.89 -19.55 -13.41
CA ILE A 306 -8.55 -20.94 -13.74
C ILE A 306 -7.16 -21.30 -13.21
N GLY A 307 -6.16 -20.44 -13.44
CA GLY A 307 -4.80 -20.64 -12.92
C GLY A 307 -4.77 -20.71 -11.39
N ILE A 308 -5.48 -19.81 -10.69
CA ILE A 308 -5.63 -19.83 -9.24
C ILE A 308 -6.33 -21.11 -8.79
N GLY A 309 -7.37 -21.56 -9.50
CA GLY A 309 -8.07 -22.79 -9.23
C GLY A 309 -7.14 -24.03 -9.30
N PHE A 310 -6.22 -24.05 -10.28
CA PHE A 310 -5.20 -25.10 -10.36
C PHE A 310 -4.24 -25.07 -9.17
N ILE A 311 -3.80 -23.90 -8.74
CA ILE A 311 -2.92 -23.76 -7.57
C ILE A 311 -3.65 -24.25 -6.31
N LEU A 312 -4.91 -23.86 -6.11
CA LEU A 312 -5.73 -24.30 -4.97
C LEU A 312 -5.98 -25.80 -5.00
N ALA A 313 -6.25 -26.39 -6.18
CA ALA A 313 -6.44 -27.83 -6.33
C ALA A 313 -5.16 -28.60 -6.02
N TRP A 314 -4.02 -28.13 -6.53
CA TRP A 314 -2.72 -28.71 -6.23
C TRP A 314 -2.41 -28.65 -4.73
N PHE A 315 -2.69 -27.53 -4.11
CA PHE A 315 -2.58 -27.32 -2.67
C PHE A 315 -3.44 -28.31 -1.88
N ALA A 316 -4.73 -28.45 -2.23
CA ALA A 316 -5.65 -29.33 -1.52
C ALA A 316 -5.26 -30.82 -1.65
N GLN A 317 -4.78 -31.23 -2.82
CA GLN A 317 -4.33 -32.61 -3.06
C GLN A 317 -3.04 -32.95 -2.33
N GLY A 318 -2.17 -31.98 -2.11
CA GLY A 318 -0.94 -32.14 -1.34
C GLY A 318 -1.16 -32.34 0.17
N ASN A 319 -2.38 -32.12 0.67
CA ASN A 319 -2.71 -32.26 2.08
C ASN A 319 -3.79 -33.33 2.30
N PRO A 320 -3.47 -34.48 2.97
CA PRO A 320 -4.41 -35.60 3.17
C PRO A 320 -5.71 -35.16 3.85
N THR A 321 -5.69 -34.17 4.74
CA THR A 321 -6.87 -33.69 5.45
C THR A 321 -7.83 -32.92 4.57
N LEU A 322 -7.34 -32.28 3.48
CA LEU A 322 -8.10 -31.46 2.56
C LEU A 322 -8.51 -32.16 1.27
N ALA A 323 -7.88 -33.29 0.95
CA ALA A 323 -8.10 -34.04 -0.29
C ALA A 323 -9.58 -34.43 -0.51
N GLY A 324 -10.31 -34.76 0.56
CA GLY A 324 -11.74 -35.08 0.50
C GLY A 324 -12.67 -33.90 0.21
N SER A 325 -12.20 -32.65 0.39
CA SER A 325 -12.98 -31.43 0.24
C SER A 325 -12.46 -30.51 -0.87
N THR A 326 -11.66 -31.02 -1.80
CA THR A 326 -10.98 -30.25 -2.84
C THR A 326 -11.95 -29.37 -3.65
N ALA A 327 -13.09 -29.91 -4.08
CA ALA A 327 -14.06 -29.16 -4.88
C ALA A 327 -14.67 -27.96 -4.11
N LEU A 328 -14.99 -28.17 -2.83
CA LEU A 328 -15.52 -27.12 -1.96
C LEU A 328 -14.47 -26.05 -1.69
N LEU A 329 -13.24 -26.44 -1.44
CA LEU A 329 -12.12 -25.53 -1.18
C LEU A 329 -11.77 -24.71 -2.41
N VAL A 330 -11.70 -25.32 -3.59
CA VAL A 330 -11.43 -24.61 -4.84
C VAL A 330 -12.60 -23.69 -5.20
N GLY A 331 -13.85 -24.17 -5.16
CA GLY A 331 -15.03 -23.38 -5.46
C GLY A 331 -15.21 -22.20 -4.49
N GLY A 332 -15.16 -22.47 -3.18
CA GLY A 332 -15.23 -21.45 -2.15
C GLY A 332 -14.08 -20.44 -2.22
N GLY A 333 -12.85 -20.94 -2.44
CA GLY A 333 -11.66 -20.10 -2.60
C GLY A 333 -11.74 -19.19 -3.82
N LEU A 334 -12.23 -19.66 -4.96
CA LEU A 334 -12.42 -18.83 -6.14
C LEU A 334 -13.49 -17.74 -5.93
N ILE A 335 -14.61 -18.09 -5.31
CA ILE A 335 -15.64 -17.11 -4.93
C ILE A 335 -15.03 -16.06 -4.00
N TYR A 336 -14.29 -16.50 -2.98
CA TYR A 336 -13.60 -15.60 -2.05
C TYR A 336 -12.64 -14.66 -2.78
N VAL A 337 -11.79 -15.18 -3.66
CA VAL A 337 -10.82 -14.38 -4.44
C VAL A 337 -11.53 -13.32 -5.30
N VAL A 338 -12.66 -13.64 -5.92
CA VAL A 338 -13.41 -12.66 -6.71
C VAL A 338 -13.96 -11.54 -5.83
N PHE A 339 -14.68 -11.88 -4.75
CA PHE A 339 -15.32 -10.87 -3.90
C PHE A 339 -14.31 -10.03 -3.11
N ILE A 340 -13.41 -10.70 -2.40
CA ILE A 340 -12.42 -10.03 -1.57
C ILE A 340 -11.35 -9.35 -2.43
N GLY A 341 -10.91 -9.97 -3.52
CA GLY A 341 -9.97 -9.36 -4.45
C GLY A 341 -10.50 -8.08 -5.08
N PHE A 342 -11.77 -8.08 -5.49
CA PHE A 342 -12.42 -6.85 -6.00
C PHE A 342 -12.57 -5.78 -4.91
N ALA A 343 -12.96 -6.17 -3.69
CA ALA A 343 -13.07 -5.28 -2.56
C ALA A 343 -11.71 -4.65 -2.20
N VAL A 344 -10.66 -5.45 -2.13
CA VAL A 344 -9.29 -4.99 -1.88
C VAL A 344 -8.82 -4.05 -2.99
N ALA A 345 -9.07 -4.37 -4.27
CA ALA A 345 -8.73 -3.49 -5.38
C ALA A 345 -9.42 -2.12 -5.27
N ALA A 346 -10.72 -2.09 -4.89
CA ALA A 346 -11.46 -0.85 -4.68
C ALA A 346 -10.92 -0.03 -3.51
N ILE A 347 -10.66 -0.66 -2.37
CA ILE A 347 -10.11 0.01 -1.17
C ILE A 347 -8.71 0.56 -1.47
N CYS A 348 -7.82 -0.27 -2.02
CA CYS A 348 -6.46 0.15 -2.33
C CYS A 348 -6.44 1.25 -3.41
N GLY A 349 -7.31 1.17 -4.42
CA GLY A 349 -7.46 2.21 -5.44
C GLY A 349 -7.93 3.54 -4.84
N TYR A 350 -8.90 3.52 -3.95
CA TYR A 350 -9.38 4.71 -3.25
C TYR A 350 -8.30 5.31 -2.33
N MET A 351 -7.62 4.47 -1.56
CA MET A 351 -6.53 4.91 -0.68
C MET A 351 -5.35 5.48 -1.47
N ALA A 352 -5.00 4.87 -2.61
CA ALA A 352 -3.99 5.41 -3.51
C ALA A 352 -4.37 6.80 -4.04
N GLY A 353 -5.66 7.04 -4.27
CA GLY A 353 -6.17 8.36 -4.65
C GLY A 353 -6.10 9.40 -3.55
N LEU A 354 -6.23 9.00 -2.28
CA LEU A 354 -6.20 9.90 -1.13
C LEU A 354 -4.78 10.23 -0.66
N ILE A 355 -3.94 9.21 -0.50
CA ILE A 355 -2.64 9.33 0.21
C ILE A 355 -1.45 8.86 -0.62
N GLY A 356 -1.69 8.37 -1.84
CA GLY A 356 -0.67 7.77 -2.69
C GLY A 356 -0.51 6.26 -2.49
N SER A 357 0.00 5.60 -3.51
CA SER A 357 0.19 4.14 -3.53
C SER A 357 1.25 3.66 -2.54
N SER A 358 2.31 4.45 -2.32
CA SER A 358 3.41 4.13 -1.39
C SER A 358 2.97 4.15 0.07
N ASN A 359 1.95 4.92 0.40
CA ASN A 359 1.44 5.09 1.76
C ASN A 359 0.16 4.29 2.02
N SER A 360 -0.30 3.52 1.04
CA SER A 360 -1.49 2.69 1.18
C SER A 360 -1.26 1.59 2.23
N PRO A 361 -2.23 1.33 3.14
CA PRO A 361 -2.06 0.37 4.24
C PRO A 361 -2.21 -1.08 3.76
N VAL A 362 -1.35 -1.52 2.84
CA VAL A 362 -1.39 -2.85 2.22
C VAL A 362 -1.35 -3.97 3.25
N SER A 363 -0.53 -3.81 4.30
CA SER A 363 -0.45 -4.80 5.39
C SER A 363 -1.77 -4.90 6.18
N GLY A 364 -2.43 -3.76 6.46
CA GLY A 364 -3.73 -3.75 7.14
C GLY A 364 -4.84 -4.38 6.31
N VAL A 365 -4.92 -4.04 5.03
CA VAL A 365 -5.88 -4.63 4.08
C VAL A 365 -5.58 -6.12 3.85
N GLY A 366 -4.31 -6.52 3.83
CA GLY A 366 -3.91 -7.92 3.75
C GLY A 366 -4.34 -8.74 4.96
N ILE A 367 -4.21 -8.20 6.17
CA ILE A 367 -4.71 -8.85 7.40
C ILE A 367 -6.23 -9.04 7.31
N LEU A 368 -6.98 -8.03 6.85
CA LEU A 368 -8.42 -8.13 6.65
C LEU A 368 -8.83 -9.20 5.64
N ALA A 369 -8.01 -9.40 4.61
CA ALA A 369 -8.26 -10.45 3.63
C ALA A 369 -7.93 -11.87 4.18
N ILE A 370 -7.19 -12.00 5.27
CA ILE A 370 -6.84 -13.29 5.87
C ILE A 370 -7.80 -13.66 7.01
N VAL A 371 -8.27 -12.69 7.77
CA VAL A 371 -9.21 -12.85 8.88
C VAL A 371 -10.66 -12.92 8.38
#